data_98357289ff9b77322cdc4bf7b1c26315
#
_entry.id   98357289ff9b77322cdc4bf7b1c26315
#
_cell.length_a   1.000
_cell.length_b   1.000
_cell.length_c   1.000
_cell.angle_alpha   90.00
_cell.angle_beta   90.00
_cell.angle_gamma   90.00
#
_symmetry.space_group_name_H-M   'P 1'
#
loop_
_entity.id
_entity.type
_entity.pdbx_description
1 polymer ?
#
loop_
_entity_poly.entity_id
_entity_poly.type
_entity_poly.pdbx_seq_one_letter_code
_entity_poly.pdbx_strand_id
1 'polypeptide(L)'
;MKIIKIGSLCFIILCFFAAECFAFRCGSGLVSTGDTKTQVMVTCGKPTSKETSCANRRVSTTTDKNGKIRRIKKCGNKVEIWHYNCGSGDYIYALTFENGKLTDEATEGRGKGKSACRGK
;
A
#
# COMPACT_ATOMS: atom_id res chain seq x y z
N MET A 1 3.43 -27.69 -41.10
CA MET A 1 4.48 -27.57 -40.10
C MET A 1 4.80 -26.12 -39.68
N LYS A 2 4.74 -25.14 -40.57
CA LYS A 2 4.99 -23.73 -40.23
C LYS A 2 3.91 -23.09 -39.35
N ILE A 3 2.70 -23.57 -39.38
CA ILE A 3 1.55 -23.05 -38.61
C ILE A 3 1.65 -23.38 -37.10
N ILE A 4 2.24 -24.52 -36.76
CA ILE A 4 2.42 -24.96 -35.37
C ILE A 4 3.44 -24.06 -34.62
N LYS A 5 4.45 -23.56 -35.31
CA LYS A 5 5.47 -22.66 -34.74
C LYS A 5 4.90 -21.28 -34.40
N ILE A 6 3.97 -20.79 -35.17
CA ILE A 6 3.31 -19.50 -34.95
C ILE A 6 2.35 -19.58 -33.75
N GLY A 7 1.61 -20.69 -33.62
CA GLY A 7 0.75 -20.93 -32.48
C GLY A 7 1.50 -21.05 -31.15
N SER A 8 2.67 -21.70 -31.17
CA SER A 8 3.53 -21.82 -30.00
C SER A 8 4.13 -20.48 -29.58
N LEU A 9 4.50 -19.65 -30.55
CA LEU A 9 5.04 -18.30 -30.28
C LEU A 9 3.95 -17.38 -29.70
N CYS A 10 2.73 -17.41 -30.21
CA CYS A 10 1.61 -16.66 -29.67
C CYS A 10 1.26 -17.08 -28.23
N PHE A 11 1.34 -18.36 -27.91
CA PHE A 11 1.08 -18.86 -26.56
C PHE A 11 2.12 -18.38 -25.55
N ILE A 12 3.39 -18.32 -25.97
CA ILE A 12 4.47 -17.78 -25.13
C ILE A 12 4.29 -16.29 -24.88
N ILE A 13 3.85 -15.53 -25.87
CA ILE A 13 3.61 -14.09 -25.75
C ILE A 13 2.43 -13.79 -24.83
N LEU A 14 1.38 -14.62 -24.81
CA LEU A 14 0.25 -14.47 -23.91
C LEU A 14 0.63 -14.69 -22.43
N CYS A 15 1.61 -15.53 -22.16
CA CYS A 15 2.06 -15.79 -20.79
C CYS A 15 2.81 -14.59 -20.15
N PHE A 16 3.36 -13.68 -20.95
CA PHE A 16 4.06 -12.49 -20.46
C PHE A 16 3.13 -11.36 -20.00
N PHE A 17 1.84 -11.43 -20.29
CA PHE A 17 0.85 -10.43 -19.91
C PHE A 17 0.04 -10.77 -18.66
N ALA A 18 0.37 -11.85 -17.96
CA ALA A 18 -0.16 -12.11 -16.62
C ALA A 18 0.55 -11.19 -15.60
N ALA A 19 0.33 -9.87 -15.72
CA ALA A 19 0.65 -8.95 -14.64
C ALA A 19 -0.24 -9.32 -13.46
N GLU A 20 0.35 -9.91 -12.43
CA GLU A 20 -0.35 -10.19 -11.19
C GLU A 20 -0.77 -8.86 -10.57
N CYS A 21 -1.99 -8.44 -10.82
CA CYS A 21 -2.60 -7.32 -10.14
C CYS A 21 -2.99 -7.78 -8.73
N PHE A 22 -2.11 -7.60 -7.78
CA PHE A 22 -2.48 -7.74 -6.39
C PHE A 22 -3.38 -6.56 -6.02
N ALA A 23 -4.65 -6.81 -5.92
CA ALA A 23 -5.61 -5.81 -5.49
C ALA A 23 -6.21 -6.27 -4.15
N PHE A 24 -6.16 -5.39 -3.15
CA PHE A 24 -6.82 -5.60 -1.88
C PHE A 24 -8.33 -5.48 -2.07
N ARG A 25 -9.05 -6.50 -1.64
CA ARG A 25 -10.48 -6.57 -1.84
C ARG A 25 -11.23 -6.56 -0.51
N CYS A 26 -12.16 -5.62 -0.37
CA CYS A 26 -13.08 -5.54 0.77
C CYS A 26 -14.49 -5.81 0.27
N GLY A 27 -15.00 -7.02 0.54
CA GLY A 27 -16.28 -7.46 0.01
C GLY A 27 -16.31 -7.45 -1.52
N SER A 28 -17.24 -6.72 -2.12
CA SER A 28 -17.33 -6.52 -3.57
C SER A 28 -16.46 -5.36 -4.06
N GLY A 29 -15.93 -4.54 -3.15
CA GLY A 29 -15.10 -3.39 -3.48
C GLY A 29 -13.65 -3.76 -3.69
N LEU A 30 -13.02 -3.11 -4.65
CA LEU A 30 -11.62 -3.31 -5.02
C LEU A 30 -10.83 -2.05 -4.70
N VAL A 31 -9.69 -2.24 -4.01
CA VAL A 31 -8.72 -1.18 -3.72
C VAL A 31 -7.48 -1.44 -4.54
N SER A 32 -7.03 -0.45 -5.26
CA SER A 32 -5.86 -0.56 -6.14
C SER A 32 -4.90 0.62 -5.97
N THR A 33 -3.68 0.44 -6.42
CA THR A 33 -2.66 1.48 -6.42
C THR A 33 -3.15 2.73 -7.16
N GLY A 34 -2.98 3.88 -6.55
CA GLY A 34 -3.49 5.16 -7.05
C GLY A 34 -4.77 5.62 -6.40
N ASP A 35 -5.46 4.76 -5.66
CA ASP A 35 -6.66 5.14 -4.91
C ASP A 35 -6.34 6.12 -3.79
N THR A 36 -7.26 7.04 -3.54
CA THR A 36 -7.13 7.98 -2.42
C THR A 36 -7.48 7.34 -1.08
N LYS A 37 -7.05 7.94 0.01
CA LYS A 37 -7.43 7.51 1.36
C LYS A 37 -8.95 7.46 1.54
N THR A 38 -9.66 8.44 0.99
CA THR A 38 -11.12 8.50 1.05
C THR A 38 -11.76 7.32 0.31
N GLN A 39 -11.27 6.99 -0.88
CA GLN A 39 -11.75 5.83 -1.65
C GLN A 39 -11.54 4.52 -0.89
N VAL A 40 -10.38 4.34 -0.29
CA VAL A 40 -10.08 3.16 0.53
C VAL A 40 -10.99 3.11 1.76
N MET A 41 -11.21 4.22 2.43
CA MET A 41 -12.07 4.28 3.62
C MET A 41 -13.54 4.00 3.28
N VAL A 42 -14.03 4.48 2.17
CA VAL A 42 -15.40 4.18 1.70
C VAL A 42 -15.55 2.70 1.34
N THR A 43 -14.55 2.11 0.72
CA THR A 43 -14.57 0.71 0.28
C THR A 43 -14.38 -0.27 1.43
N CYS A 44 -13.40 -0.02 2.28
CA CYS A 44 -12.95 -0.96 3.32
C CYS A 44 -13.33 -0.56 4.75
N GLY A 45 -13.78 0.66 4.96
CA GLY A 45 -14.06 1.19 6.29
C GLY A 45 -12.80 1.70 6.99
N LYS A 46 -12.91 1.93 8.30
CA LYS A 46 -11.78 2.41 9.10
C LYS A 46 -10.72 1.32 9.23
N PRO A 47 -9.42 1.67 9.10
CA PRO A 47 -8.36 0.71 9.35
C PRO A 47 -8.29 0.33 10.84
N THR A 48 -7.74 -0.84 11.11
CA THR A 48 -7.50 -1.33 12.49
C THR A 48 -6.51 -0.43 13.21
N SER A 49 -5.45 -0.02 12.51
CA SER A 49 -4.45 0.92 13.03
C SER A 49 -3.87 1.75 11.90
N LYS A 50 -3.31 2.91 12.26
CA LYS A 50 -2.60 3.80 11.36
C LYS A 50 -1.21 4.07 11.91
N GLU A 51 -0.25 4.11 11.02
CA GLU A 51 1.13 4.41 11.34
C GLU A 51 1.64 5.49 10.40
N THR A 52 2.37 6.48 10.94
CA THR A 52 2.97 7.54 10.14
C THR A 52 4.48 7.40 10.16
N SER A 53 5.09 7.41 8.99
CA SER A 53 6.52 7.31 8.81
C SER A 53 7.01 8.42 7.88
N CYS A 54 8.32 8.58 7.81
CA CYS A 54 8.96 9.56 6.94
C CYS A 54 9.94 8.87 6.02
N ALA A 55 9.68 8.92 4.70
CA ALA A 55 10.53 8.28 3.70
C ALA A 55 11.84 9.03 3.48
N ASN A 56 11.85 10.37 3.56
CA ASN A 56 13.02 11.21 3.34
C ASN A 56 13.19 12.17 4.51
N ARG A 57 13.86 11.72 5.57
CA ARG A 57 14.25 12.59 6.68
C ARG A 57 15.41 13.48 6.29
N ARG A 58 15.20 14.78 6.34
CA ARG A 58 16.25 15.78 6.23
C ARG A 58 16.52 16.40 7.59
N VAL A 59 17.79 16.35 8.00
CA VAL A 59 18.26 17.04 9.20
C VAL A 59 19.00 18.27 8.73
N SER A 60 18.48 19.46 9.10
CA SER A 60 19.18 20.72 8.90
C SER A 60 19.60 21.33 10.24
N THR A 61 20.78 21.92 10.28
CA THR A 61 21.27 22.64 11.44
C THR A 61 21.12 24.15 11.22
N THR A 62 20.47 24.82 12.16
CA THR A 62 20.39 26.28 12.16
C THR A 62 21.03 26.84 13.43
N THR A 63 21.75 27.95 13.31
CA THR A 63 22.33 28.68 14.45
C THR A 63 21.42 29.85 14.77
N ASP A 64 20.96 29.94 16.04
CA ASP A 64 20.15 31.06 16.48
C ASP A 64 21.02 32.31 16.81
N LYS A 65 20.37 33.41 17.17
CA LYS A 65 21.04 34.67 17.50
C LYS A 65 22.00 34.56 18.70
N ASN A 66 21.83 33.54 19.53
CA ASN A 66 22.65 33.30 20.73
C ASN A 66 23.77 32.27 20.49
N GLY A 67 23.96 31.83 19.24
CA GLY A 67 24.97 30.85 18.90
C GLY A 67 24.58 29.40 19.21
N LYS A 68 23.33 29.15 19.60
CA LYS A 68 22.84 27.76 19.80
C LYS A 68 22.55 27.09 18.49
N ILE A 69 23.11 25.88 18.32
CA ILE A 69 22.87 25.02 17.18
C ILE A 69 21.57 24.23 17.44
N ARG A 70 20.58 24.43 16.58
CA ARG A 70 19.33 23.65 16.59
C ARG A 70 19.30 22.67 15.42
N ARG A 71 18.98 21.43 15.71
CA ARG A 71 18.68 20.44 14.68
C ARG A 71 17.20 20.47 14.35
N ILE A 72 16.88 20.80 13.10
CA ILE A 72 15.51 20.76 12.59
C ILE A 72 15.38 19.49 11.76
N LYS A 73 14.49 18.60 12.17
CA LYS A 73 14.12 17.41 11.41
C LYS A 73 12.90 17.73 10.56
N LYS A 74 13.08 17.80 9.26
CA LYS A 74 11.98 17.96 8.30
C LYS A 74 11.72 16.63 7.60
N CYS A 75 10.43 16.26 7.50
CA CYS A 75 10.00 15.14 6.69
C CYS A 75 9.79 15.61 5.25
N GLY A 76 10.63 15.13 4.33
CA GLY A 76 10.50 15.44 2.91
C GLY A 76 9.28 14.76 2.27
N ASN A 77 8.94 13.55 2.71
CA ASN A 77 7.80 12.79 2.20
C ASN A 77 7.10 12.04 3.33
N LYS A 78 5.88 12.44 3.64
CA LYS A 78 5.04 11.79 4.64
C LYS A 78 4.44 10.52 4.07
N VAL A 79 4.73 9.40 4.72
CA VAL A 79 4.17 8.10 4.40
C VAL A 79 3.24 7.69 5.53
N GLU A 80 2.02 7.29 5.18
CA GLU A 80 1.04 6.76 6.12
C GLU A 80 0.74 5.31 5.77
N ILE A 81 0.79 4.43 6.77
CA ILE A 81 0.53 3.01 6.59
C ILE A 81 -0.74 2.65 7.36
N TRP A 82 -1.72 2.12 6.65
CA TRP A 82 -2.96 1.64 7.22
C TRP A 82 -2.94 0.13 7.32
N HIS A 83 -3.19 -0.39 8.52
CA HIS A 83 -3.27 -1.82 8.76
C HIS A 83 -4.72 -2.25 8.89
N TYR A 84 -5.10 -3.26 8.11
CA TYR A 84 -6.42 -3.88 8.16
C TYR A 84 -6.29 -5.34 8.61
N ASN A 85 -6.81 -5.64 9.79
CA ASN A 85 -6.94 -7.01 10.25
C ASN A 85 -8.25 -7.59 9.70
N CYS A 86 -8.17 -8.44 8.70
CA CYS A 86 -9.33 -9.05 8.06
C CYS A 86 -9.78 -10.37 8.70
N GLY A 87 -9.37 -10.61 9.93
CA GLY A 87 -9.83 -11.72 10.74
C GLY A 87 -9.02 -12.99 10.59
N SER A 88 -9.35 -13.99 11.42
CA SER A 88 -8.61 -15.26 11.53
C SER A 88 -8.64 -16.12 10.26
N GLY A 89 -9.60 -15.90 9.38
CA GLY A 89 -9.68 -16.60 8.08
C GLY A 89 -8.96 -15.89 6.93
N ASP A 90 -8.34 -14.75 7.20
CA ASP A 90 -7.69 -13.91 6.22
C ASP A 90 -6.36 -13.41 6.77
N TYR A 91 -5.86 -12.31 6.23
CA TYR A 91 -4.57 -11.72 6.59
C TYR A 91 -4.71 -10.33 7.18
N ILE A 92 -3.62 -9.86 7.77
CA ILE A 92 -3.45 -8.44 8.06
C ILE A 92 -2.82 -7.79 6.84
N TYR A 93 -3.48 -6.78 6.30
CA TYR A 93 -3.02 -6.04 5.13
C TYR A 93 -2.45 -4.69 5.55
N ALA A 94 -1.32 -4.34 4.95
CA ALA A 94 -0.69 -3.04 5.13
C ALA A 94 -0.80 -2.25 3.83
N LEU A 95 -1.48 -1.11 3.88
CA LEU A 95 -1.66 -0.21 2.76
C LEU A 95 -0.81 1.03 2.98
N THR A 96 0.13 1.28 2.10
CA THR A 96 1.03 2.42 2.17
C THR A 96 0.52 3.56 1.30
N PHE A 97 0.34 4.73 1.91
CA PHE A 97 -0.09 5.95 1.23
C PHE A 97 1.04 6.96 1.20
N GLU A 98 1.32 7.48 0.02
CA GLU A 98 2.23 8.60 -0.19
C GLU A 98 1.47 9.74 -0.86
N ASN A 99 1.56 10.94 -0.31
CA ASN A 99 0.83 12.11 -0.80
C ASN A 99 -0.69 11.88 -0.96
N GLY A 100 -1.28 11.10 -0.05
CA GLY A 100 -2.71 10.80 -0.03
C GLY A 100 -3.18 9.73 -1.00
N LYS A 101 -2.27 9.10 -1.73
CA LYS A 101 -2.58 8.03 -2.70
C LYS A 101 -1.92 6.72 -2.31
N LEU A 102 -2.63 5.62 -2.53
CA LEU A 102 -2.11 4.28 -2.29
C LEU A 102 -0.96 3.97 -3.26
N THR A 103 0.20 3.62 -2.72
CA THR A 103 1.40 3.29 -3.49
C THR A 103 1.83 1.84 -3.37
N ASP A 104 1.48 1.17 -2.27
CA ASP A 104 1.87 -0.20 -2.04
C ASP A 104 0.85 -0.94 -1.17
N GLU A 105 0.74 -2.24 -1.40
CA GLU A 105 -0.08 -3.18 -0.65
C GLU A 105 0.77 -4.38 -0.27
N ALA A 106 0.70 -4.78 1.01
CA ALA A 106 1.44 -5.93 1.51
C ALA A 106 0.60 -6.69 2.54
N THR A 107 0.94 -7.95 2.77
CA THR A 107 0.39 -8.75 3.86
C THR A 107 1.40 -8.86 5.00
N GLU A 108 0.93 -8.77 6.24
CA GLU A 108 1.78 -8.82 7.44
C GLU A 108 1.51 -10.06 8.30
N GLY A 109 1.10 -11.16 7.69
CA GLY A 109 0.78 -12.39 8.38
C GLY A 109 -0.71 -12.60 8.55
N ARG A 110 -1.08 -13.65 9.29
CA ARG A 110 -2.47 -14.05 9.49
C ARG A 110 -3.22 -13.07 10.36
N GLY A 111 -4.45 -12.77 9.97
CA GLY A 111 -5.37 -12.00 10.79
C GLY A 111 -5.78 -12.74 12.06
N LYS A 112 -6.30 -12.01 13.03
CA LYS A 112 -6.72 -12.53 14.34
C LYS A 112 -8.10 -12.01 14.71
N GLY A 113 -8.93 -12.89 15.26
CA GLY A 113 -10.24 -12.54 15.77
C GLY A 113 -11.23 -12.14 14.69
N LYS A 114 -12.09 -11.16 15.00
CA LYS A 114 -13.07 -10.63 14.07
C LYS A 114 -12.41 -9.77 12.98
N SER A 115 -12.97 -9.85 11.78
CA SER A 115 -12.55 -8.99 10.67
C SER A 115 -12.94 -7.53 10.92
N ALA A 116 -11.96 -6.63 10.77
CA ALA A 116 -12.21 -5.18 10.73
C ALA A 116 -12.45 -4.68 9.29
N CYS A 117 -12.34 -5.58 8.30
CA CYS A 117 -12.52 -5.25 6.90
C CYS A 117 -13.99 -5.32 6.52
N ARG A 118 -14.51 -4.25 5.89
CA ARG A 118 -15.90 -4.23 5.42
C ARG A 118 -16.15 -5.35 4.40
N GLY A 119 -17.23 -6.11 4.60
CA GLY A 119 -17.62 -7.18 3.70
C GLY A 119 -16.86 -8.50 3.85
N LYS A 120 -16.07 -8.63 4.87
CA LYS A 120 -15.32 -9.86 5.18
C LYS A 120 -15.61 -10.37 6.59
#